data_b1b7d3e832730ebde092c4484da88d88
#
_entry.id   b1b7d3e832730ebde092c4484da88d88
#
_cell.length_a   1.000
_cell.length_b   1.000
_cell.length_c   1.000
_cell.angle_alpha   90.00
_cell.angle_beta   90.00
_cell.angle_gamma   90.00
#
_symmetry.space_group_name_H-M   'P 1'
#
loop_
_entity.id
_entity.type
_entity.pdbx_description
1 polymer ?
#
loop_
_entity_poly.entity_id
_entity_poly.type
_entity_poly.pdbx_seq_one_letter_code
_entity_poly.pdbx_strand_id
1 'polypeptide(L)'
;MLDRLVALFPDFRAYWDDPGNCFRDDEGSFTLHGVFAEFTEFFRERHAALPADRIAALGAFVSECMAPADDGPLGNAAATCFVENIAGESCDRELSPHLTGEARRYWQTWGGRAEPDAAPDRPRD
;
A
#
# COMPACT_ATOMS: atom_id res chain seq x y z
N MET A 1 -12.88 5.29 2.21
CA MET A 1 -11.55 4.69 2.12
C MET A 1 -10.46 5.63 2.61
N LEU A 2 -10.46 6.87 2.16
CA LEU A 2 -9.50 7.86 2.66
C LEU A 2 -9.57 7.97 4.18
N ASP A 3 -10.77 7.94 4.72
CA ASP A 3 -10.95 8.04 6.17
C ASP A 3 -10.29 6.89 6.92
N ARG A 4 -10.28 5.69 6.34
CA ARG A 4 -9.63 4.54 6.95
C ARG A 4 -8.13 4.74 6.99
N LEU A 5 -7.54 5.24 5.91
CA LEU A 5 -6.10 5.48 5.88
C LEU A 5 -5.69 6.56 6.86
N VAL A 6 -6.48 7.61 6.95
CA VAL A 6 -6.19 8.69 7.91
C VAL A 6 -6.36 8.19 9.34
N ALA A 7 -7.35 7.33 9.58
CA ALA A 7 -7.53 6.77 10.92
C ALA A 7 -6.36 5.90 11.34
N LEU A 8 -5.80 5.14 10.39
CA LEU A 8 -4.63 4.32 10.68
C LEU A 8 -3.38 5.15 10.83
N PHE A 9 -3.25 6.18 10.00
CA PHE A 9 -2.05 7.02 9.99
C PHE A 9 -2.48 8.48 9.93
N PRO A 10 -2.73 9.10 11.08
CA PRO A 10 -3.20 10.49 11.08
C PRO A 10 -2.26 11.45 10.37
N ASP A 11 -0.97 11.16 10.37
CA ASP A 11 -0.01 12.04 9.69
C ASP A 11 -0.19 12.03 8.18
N PHE A 12 -0.87 11.05 7.63
CA PHE A 12 -1.17 11.04 6.20
C PHE A 12 -2.05 12.21 5.81
N ARG A 13 -2.84 12.73 6.74
CA ARG A 13 -3.71 13.87 6.45
C ARG A 13 -2.91 15.06 5.94
N ALA A 14 -1.74 15.28 6.53
CA ALA A 14 -0.91 16.39 6.10
C ALA A 14 -0.40 16.19 4.67
N TYR A 15 -0.11 14.96 4.30
CA TYR A 15 0.30 14.66 2.93
C TYR A 15 -0.87 14.90 1.97
N TRP A 16 -2.05 14.44 2.35
CA TRP A 16 -3.21 14.54 1.48
C TRP A 16 -3.62 16.00 1.28
N ASP A 17 -3.55 16.79 2.34
CA ASP A 17 -3.96 18.19 2.29
C ASP A 17 -2.88 19.13 1.73
N ASP A 18 -1.69 18.62 1.46
CA ASP A 18 -0.61 19.44 0.94
C ASP A 18 -1.00 20.03 -0.41
N PRO A 19 -0.78 21.31 -0.63
CA PRO A 19 -1.11 21.92 -1.93
C PRO A 19 -0.39 21.27 -3.10
N GLY A 20 0.73 20.60 -2.86
CA GLY A 20 1.44 19.91 -3.92
C GLY A 20 0.83 18.58 -4.31
N ASN A 21 -0.22 18.14 -3.61
CA ASN A 21 -0.87 16.87 -3.94
C ASN A 21 -1.62 17.03 -5.25
N CYS A 22 -1.13 16.40 -6.30
CA CYS A 22 -1.73 16.52 -7.62
C CYS A 22 -2.86 15.53 -7.86
N PHE A 23 -3.19 14.71 -6.86
CA PHE A 23 -4.22 13.69 -7.02
C PHE A 23 -5.60 14.15 -6.59
N ARG A 24 -5.76 15.40 -6.20
CA ARG A 24 -7.07 15.98 -5.98
C ARG A 24 -7.13 17.29 -6.73
N ASP A 25 -8.31 17.63 -7.22
CA ASP A 25 -8.44 18.85 -8.00
C ASP A 25 -8.75 20.03 -7.09
N ASP A 26 -8.96 21.19 -7.67
CA ASP A 26 -9.19 22.42 -6.91
C ASP A 26 -10.44 22.35 -6.05
N GLU A 27 -11.36 21.47 -6.41
CA GLU A 27 -12.61 21.34 -5.68
C GLU A 27 -12.56 20.22 -4.67
N GLY A 28 -11.42 19.56 -4.54
CA GLY A 28 -11.27 18.46 -3.59
C GLY A 28 -11.68 17.11 -4.10
N SER A 29 -12.07 17.00 -5.36
CA SER A 29 -12.43 15.70 -5.93
C SER A 29 -11.18 14.87 -6.15
N PHE A 30 -11.32 13.57 -5.99
CA PHE A 30 -10.20 12.66 -6.13
C PHE A 30 -10.69 11.28 -6.52
N THR A 31 -9.75 10.42 -6.91
CA THR A 31 -10.06 9.03 -7.24
C THR A 31 -9.42 8.12 -6.22
N LEU A 32 -9.89 6.89 -6.15
CA LEU A 32 -9.28 5.90 -5.27
C LEU A 32 -7.83 5.65 -5.66
N HIS A 33 -7.54 5.64 -6.96
CA HIS A 33 -6.17 5.48 -7.43
C HIS A 33 -5.29 6.61 -6.91
N GLY A 34 -5.79 7.84 -6.95
CA GLY A 34 -5.04 9.00 -6.47
C GLY A 34 -4.75 8.93 -4.99
N VAL A 35 -5.72 8.45 -4.20
CA VAL A 35 -5.51 8.31 -2.76
C VAL A 35 -4.39 7.32 -2.49
N PHE A 36 -4.42 6.16 -3.14
CA PHE A 36 -3.37 5.17 -2.92
C PHE A 36 -2.03 5.63 -3.48
N ALA A 37 -2.03 6.39 -4.57
CA ALA A 37 -0.77 6.90 -5.11
C ALA A 37 -0.11 7.86 -4.12
N GLU A 38 -0.89 8.75 -3.52
CA GLU A 38 -0.34 9.68 -2.54
C GLU A 38 0.07 8.91 -1.28
N PHE A 39 -0.73 7.93 -0.86
CA PHE A 39 -0.39 7.12 0.30
C PHE A 39 0.91 6.35 0.07
N THR A 40 1.16 5.92 -1.17
CA THR A 40 2.41 5.23 -1.48
C THR A 40 3.61 6.12 -1.17
N GLU A 41 3.53 7.41 -1.54
CA GLU A 41 4.62 8.34 -1.23
C GLU A 41 4.79 8.49 0.28
N PHE A 42 3.68 8.63 1.00
CA PHE A 42 3.73 8.72 2.44
C PHE A 42 4.40 7.49 3.05
N PHE A 43 4.02 6.30 2.58
CA PHE A 43 4.54 5.06 3.13
C PHE A 43 6.03 4.92 2.82
N ARG A 44 6.44 5.25 1.61
CA ARG A 44 7.85 5.20 1.26
C ARG A 44 8.71 6.04 2.18
N GLU A 45 8.22 7.23 2.49
CA GLU A 45 8.99 8.17 3.29
C GLU A 45 8.92 7.89 4.78
N ARG A 46 7.84 7.30 5.25
CA ARG A 46 7.60 7.23 6.67
C ARG A 46 7.55 5.83 7.25
N HIS A 47 7.70 4.80 6.42
CA HIS A 47 7.46 3.42 6.89
C HIS A 47 8.28 3.05 8.13
N ALA A 48 9.51 3.49 8.20
CA ALA A 48 10.39 3.10 9.30
C ALA A 48 9.96 3.71 10.64
N ALA A 49 9.19 4.78 10.59
CA ALA A 49 8.74 5.46 11.80
C ALA A 49 7.31 5.08 12.20
N LEU A 50 6.64 4.24 11.42
CA LEU A 50 5.26 3.91 11.70
C LEU A 50 5.17 2.78 12.73
N PRO A 51 4.16 2.82 13.62
CA PRO A 51 4.02 1.76 14.62
C PRO A 51 3.72 0.41 13.97
N ALA A 52 4.30 -0.64 14.53
CA ALA A 52 4.15 -1.98 13.95
C ALA A 52 2.70 -2.43 13.92
N ASP A 53 1.91 -2.10 14.92
CA ASP A 53 0.51 -2.50 14.96
C ASP A 53 -0.31 -1.78 13.87
N ARG A 54 0.08 -0.57 13.51
CA ARG A 54 -0.60 0.15 12.44
C ARG A 54 -0.21 -0.43 11.09
N ILE A 55 1.03 -0.85 10.93
CA ILE A 55 1.45 -1.50 9.69
C ILE A 55 0.73 -2.83 9.54
N ALA A 56 0.56 -3.58 10.63
CA ALA A 56 -0.21 -4.82 10.57
C ALA A 56 -1.65 -4.56 10.17
N ALA A 57 -2.25 -3.51 10.71
CA ALA A 57 -3.61 -3.15 10.36
C ALA A 57 -3.70 -2.70 8.90
N LEU A 58 -2.68 -2.02 8.40
CA LEU A 58 -2.64 -1.63 7.00
C LEU A 58 -2.59 -2.85 6.09
N GLY A 59 -1.76 -3.83 6.44
CA GLY A 59 -1.69 -5.07 5.67
C GLY A 59 -3.03 -5.78 5.60
N ALA A 60 -3.73 -5.83 6.73
CA ALA A 60 -5.06 -6.44 6.78
C ALA A 60 -6.05 -5.65 5.93
N PHE A 61 -5.98 -4.34 5.97
CA PHE A 61 -6.87 -3.49 5.19
C PHE A 61 -6.64 -3.68 3.69
N VAL A 62 -5.38 -3.68 3.26
CA VAL A 62 -5.05 -3.86 1.85
C VAL A 62 -5.49 -5.25 1.38
N SER A 63 -5.26 -6.26 2.21
CA SER A 63 -5.65 -7.63 1.86
C SER A 63 -7.17 -7.73 1.71
N GLU A 64 -7.90 -7.03 2.57
CA GLU A 64 -9.34 -6.99 2.49
C GLU A 64 -9.82 -6.31 1.21
N CYS A 65 -9.17 -5.19 0.86
CA CYS A 65 -9.53 -4.46 -0.37
C CYS A 65 -9.33 -5.33 -1.61
N MET A 66 -8.36 -6.20 -1.58
CA MET A 66 -8.01 -7.01 -2.74
C MET A 66 -8.60 -8.42 -2.70
N ALA A 67 -9.45 -8.70 -1.71
CA ALA A 67 -10.07 -10.04 -1.63
C ALA A 67 -10.94 -10.28 -2.85
N PRO A 68 -11.05 -11.55 -3.30
CA PRO A 68 -11.83 -11.83 -4.50
C PRO A 68 -13.27 -11.34 -4.44
N ALA A 69 -13.85 -11.30 -3.26
CA ALA A 69 -15.23 -10.84 -3.11
C ALA A 69 -15.35 -9.34 -3.34
N ASP A 70 -14.24 -8.63 -3.29
CA ASP A 70 -14.22 -7.19 -3.45
C ASP A 70 -13.56 -6.85 -4.76
N ASP A 71 -13.88 -7.52 -5.82
CA ASP A 71 -13.26 -7.34 -7.09
C ASP A 71 -13.82 -6.10 -7.75
N GLY A 72 -13.39 -4.95 -7.34
CA GLY A 72 -13.91 -3.69 -7.85
C GLY A 72 -12.86 -2.59 -7.83
N PRO A 73 -13.31 -1.32 -7.97
CA PRO A 73 -12.38 -0.20 -8.06
C PRO A 73 -11.43 -0.07 -6.88
N LEU A 74 -11.91 -0.38 -5.68
CA LEU A 74 -11.08 -0.24 -4.50
C LEU A 74 -9.93 -1.25 -4.52
N GLY A 75 -10.24 -2.51 -4.83
CA GLY A 75 -9.19 -3.52 -4.91
C GLY A 75 -8.20 -3.23 -6.01
N ASN A 76 -8.69 -2.76 -7.15
CA ASN A 76 -7.82 -2.42 -8.26
C ASN A 76 -6.89 -1.26 -7.90
N ALA A 77 -7.41 -0.26 -7.22
CA ALA A 77 -6.61 0.88 -6.81
C ALA A 77 -5.53 0.47 -5.80
N ALA A 78 -5.90 -0.35 -4.82
CA ALA A 78 -4.93 -0.84 -3.84
C ALA A 78 -3.84 -1.64 -4.53
N ALA A 79 -4.20 -2.45 -5.51
CA ALA A 79 -3.23 -3.29 -6.21
C ALA A 79 -2.28 -2.45 -7.05
N THR A 80 -2.81 -1.61 -7.93
CA THR A 80 -1.98 -0.95 -8.93
C THR A 80 -1.26 0.28 -8.41
N CYS A 81 -1.85 0.98 -7.47
CA CYS A 81 -1.28 2.22 -7.00
C CYS A 81 -0.54 2.09 -5.68
N PHE A 82 -0.64 0.97 -5.00
CA PHE A 82 0.08 0.77 -3.76
C PHE A 82 0.93 -0.49 -3.80
N VAL A 83 0.31 -1.67 -3.86
CA VAL A 83 1.07 -2.92 -3.74
C VAL A 83 2.10 -3.04 -4.86
N GLU A 84 1.70 -2.78 -6.08
CA GLU A 84 2.61 -2.87 -7.22
C GLU A 84 3.77 -1.89 -7.07
N ASN A 85 3.50 -0.71 -6.57
CA ASN A 85 4.51 0.33 -6.49
C ASN A 85 5.55 0.09 -5.40
N ILE A 86 5.20 -0.63 -4.34
CA ILE A 86 6.17 -0.88 -3.27
C ILE A 86 6.80 -2.26 -3.35
N ALA A 87 6.28 -3.14 -4.20
CA ALA A 87 6.77 -4.51 -4.27
C ALA A 87 8.24 -4.50 -4.69
N GLY A 88 9.06 -5.15 -3.90
CA GLY A 88 10.48 -5.21 -4.16
C GLY A 88 11.29 -4.05 -3.60
N GLU A 89 10.63 -3.02 -3.09
CA GLU A 89 11.33 -1.90 -2.45
C GLU A 89 11.54 -2.20 -0.98
N SER A 90 12.50 -1.52 -0.38
CA SER A 90 12.82 -1.79 1.03
C SER A 90 11.63 -1.54 1.95
N CYS A 91 10.75 -0.62 1.58
CA CYS A 91 9.63 -0.28 2.44
C CYS A 91 8.59 -1.40 2.54
N ASP A 92 8.63 -2.40 1.66
CA ASP A 92 7.64 -3.45 1.73
C ASP A 92 7.93 -4.48 2.82
N ARG A 93 9.12 -4.44 3.42
CA ARG A 93 9.52 -5.46 4.39
C ARG A 93 8.65 -5.52 5.63
N GLU A 94 8.27 -4.37 6.14
CA GLU A 94 7.44 -4.34 7.33
C GLU A 94 6.01 -4.74 7.03
N LEU A 95 5.56 -4.47 5.81
CA LEU A 95 4.17 -4.70 5.43
C LEU A 95 3.93 -6.11 4.92
N SER A 96 4.86 -6.66 4.16
CA SER A 96 4.62 -7.90 3.45
C SER A 96 4.19 -9.07 4.34
N PRO A 97 4.68 -9.22 5.58
CA PRO A 97 4.21 -10.33 6.41
C PRO A 97 2.72 -10.26 6.71
N HIS A 98 2.11 -9.10 6.53
CA HIS A 98 0.70 -8.90 6.86
C HIS A 98 -0.19 -8.94 5.63
N LEU A 99 0.37 -9.17 4.45
CA LEU A 99 -0.41 -9.33 3.24
C LEU A 99 -0.84 -10.80 3.11
N THR A 100 -2.10 -11.01 2.77
CA THR A 100 -2.62 -12.37 2.62
C THR A 100 -3.41 -12.49 1.33
N GLY A 101 -3.68 -13.72 0.92
CA GLY A 101 -4.56 -13.99 -0.22
C GLY A 101 -4.08 -13.33 -1.51
N GLU A 102 -4.99 -12.68 -2.20
CA GLU A 102 -4.68 -12.05 -3.47
C GLU A 102 -3.66 -10.93 -3.34
N ALA A 103 -3.71 -10.19 -2.24
CA ALA A 103 -2.74 -9.11 -2.04
C ALA A 103 -1.32 -9.68 -1.98
N ARG A 104 -1.13 -10.79 -1.30
CA ARG A 104 0.18 -11.41 -1.22
C ARG A 104 0.63 -11.94 -2.56
N ARG A 105 -0.26 -12.57 -3.30
CA ARG A 105 0.07 -13.09 -4.62
C ARG A 105 0.45 -11.96 -5.57
N TYR A 106 -0.28 -10.86 -5.53
CA TYR A 106 -0.01 -9.71 -6.37
C TYR A 106 1.36 -9.12 -6.04
N TRP A 107 1.64 -8.98 -4.75
CA TRP A 107 2.92 -8.47 -4.28
C TRP A 107 4.07 -9.34 -4.80
N GLN A 108 3.91 -10.65 -4.72
CA GLN A 108 4.94 -11.57 -5.19
C GLN A 108 5.13 -11.48 -6.70
N THR A 109 4.04 -11.30 -7.44
CA THR A 109 4.09 -11.18 -8.89
C THR A 109 4.91 -9.96 -9.31
N TRP A 110 4.82 -8.88 -8.55
CA TRP A 110 5.47 -7.64 -8.92
C TRP A 110 6.82 -7.45 -8.25
N GLY A 111 7.42 -8.51 -7.74
CA GLY A 111 8.79 -8.43 -7.25
C GLY A 111 8.99 -8.64 -5.77
N GLY A 112 7.91 -8.83 -5.02
CA GLY A 112 8.03 -9.08 -3.61
C GLY A 112 8.65 -10.44 -3.33
N ARG A 113 9.37 -10.55 -2.21
CA ARG A 113 9.98 -11.80 -1.82
C ARG A 113 9.48 -12.21 -0.47
N ALA A 114 9.00 -13.43 -0.38
CA ALA A 114 8.40 -13.89 0.84
C ALA A 114 9.38 -13.90 1.99
N GLU A 115 10.52 -14.47 1.81
CA GLU A 115 11.49 -14.56 2.87
C GLU A 115 12.85 -14.45 2.27
N PRO A 116 13.77 -13.84 2.95
CA PRO A 116 15.11 -13.71 2.39
C PRO A 116 15.73 -15.05 2.12
N ASP A 117 15.48 -16.01 2.98
CA ASP A 117 16.08 -17.28 2.80
C ASP A 117 15.32 -18.13 1.87
N ALA A 118 14.13 -17.76 1.52
CA ALA A 118 13.34 -18.57 0.66
C ALA A 118 13.85 -18.55 -0.74
N ALA A 119 14.60 -17.61 -1.12
CA ALA A 119 15.01 -17.54 -2.46
C ALA A 119 16.40 -17.29 -2.63
N PRO A 120 17.19 -17.97 -2.03
CA PRO A 120 18.50 -17.60 -2.11
C PRO A 120 19.00 -17.70 -3.44
N ASP A 121 18.71 -18.58 -4.03
CA ASP A 121 19.34 -18.75 -5.13
C ASP A 121 18.70 -18.42 -6.25
N ARG A 122 17.62 -18.06 -6.21
CA ARG A 122 16.97 -17.85 -7.23
C ARG A 122 17.27 -16.67 -7.78
N PRO A 123 17.73 -16.62 -8.75
CA PRO A 123 18.06 -15.49 -9.40
C PRO A 123 16.87 -14.93 -9.74
N ARG A 124 16.42 -14.36 -9.60
CA ARG A 124 15.36 -13.86 -9.87
C ARG A 124 15.47 -13.02 -10.53
N ASP A 125 15.82 -12.93 -10.66
CA ASP A 125 15.92 -12.17 -11.27
C ASP A 125 15.84 -11.86 -11.66
#